data_bc301b90a28cd685ceeaab0a421c78ce
#
_entry.id   bc301b90a28cd685ceeaab0a421c78ce
#
_cell.length_a   1.000
_cell.length_b   1.000
_cell.length_c   1.000
_cell.angle_alpha   90.00
_cell.angle_beta   90.00
_cell.angle_gamma   90.00
#
_symmetry.space_group_name_H-M   'P 1'
#
loop_
_entity.id
_entity.type
_entity.pdbx_description
1 polymer ?
#
loop_
_entity_poly.entity_id
_entity_poly.type
_entity_poly.pdbx_seq_one_letter_code
_entity_poly.pdbx_strand_id
1 'polypeptide(L)'
;MEILISRILKYLNGCLNDDYMYRIGSFVVKNYHQICCYDFSKFIAKAHCTQEEALSFFKHLGLHSYEEFHEQMNLDKQLRLDQIKARMLHTHVDKFLSHLNIKFSKEEFLNTIDEICDLIFQKKRVVIVGALYPSSIAVDFQTDLITLGKEVIEYHHFDKSFQFNEDDVVLFITATGRTMEYNAKKMVKQNLCDAYVVLVTQNMKYIQFENVCPDYIVHVLGTFDGLEFSYQTMMILDLMRIRYYEKFYLEEE
;
A
#
# COMPACT_ATOMS: atom_id res chain seq x y z
N MET A 1 -20.86 -5.50 -2.10
CA MET A 1 -20.09 -5.91 -3.32
C MET A 1 -18.65 -5.54 -3.07
N GLU A 2 -17.71 -6.44 -3.35
CA GLU A 2 -16.29 -6.19 -3.14
C GLU A 2 -15.73 -5.34 -4.29
N ILE A 3 -14.97 -4.31 -3.98
CA ILE A 3 -14.38 -3.38 -4.96
C ILE A 3 -13.31 -4.13 -5.78
N LEU A 4 -13.34 -3.97 -7.10
CA LEU A 4 -12.50 -4.74 -8.03
C LEU A 4 -11.01 -4.54 -7.77
N ILE A 5 -10.58 -3.29 -7.49
CA ILE A 5 -9.17 -3.04 -7.18
C ILE A 5 -8.70 -3.77 -5.91
N SER A 6 -9.54 -3.90 -4.88
CA SER A 6 -9.18 -4.67 -3.68
C SER A 6 -9.08 -6.18 -3.94
N ARG A 7 -9.88 -6.71 -4.87
CA ARG A 7 -9.75 -8.11 -5.33
C ARG A 7 -8.44 -8.34 -6.06
N ILE A 8 -8.07 -7.41 -6.95
CA ILE A 8 -6.79 -7.46 -7.68
C ILE A 8 -5.62 -7.39 -6.68
N LEU A 9 -5.67 -6.48 -5.71
CA LEU A 9 -4.62 -6.36 -4.68
C LEU A 9 -4.48 -7.61 -3.82
N LYS A 10 -5.59 -8.23 -3.40
CA LYS A 10 -5.55 -9.51 -2.65
C LYS A 10 -4.89 -10.61 -3.46
N TYR A 11 -5.17 -10.67 -4.76
CA TYR A 11 -4.51 -11.60 -5.66
C TYR A 11 -3.01 -11.29 -5.76
N LEU A 12 -2.64 -10.05 -6.05
CA LEU A 12 -1.25 -9.63 -6.23
C LEU A 12 -0.41 -9.85 -4.96
N ASN A 13 -0.92 -9.44 -3.81
CA ASN A 13 -0.22 -9.60 -2.53
C ASN A 13 -0.02 -11.07 -2.14
N GLY A 14 -0.85 -11.98 -2.67
CA GLY A 14 -0.71 -13.43 -2.50
C GLY A 14 0.13 -14.13 -3.56
N CYS A 15 0.61 -13.43 -4.58
CA CYS A 15 1.38 -14.05 -5.66
C CYS A 15 2.75 -14.56 -5.20
N LEU A 16 3.16 -15.72 -5.73
CA LEU A 16 4.44 -16.36 -5.41
C LEU A 16 5.42 -16.36 -6.59
N ASN A 17 4.97 -15.97 -7.78
CA ASN A 17 5.75 -15.98 -9.02
C ASN A 17 5.29 -14.88 -9.97
N ASP A 18 6.18 -14.50 -10.90
CA ASP A 18 5.91 -13.55 -11.97
C ASP A 18 5.31 -14.28 -13.18
N ASP A 19 3.99 -14.41 -13.20
CA ASP A 19 3.23 -14.89 -14.36
C ASP A 19 2.48 -13.75 -15.07
N TYR A 20 1.76 -14.09 -16.16
CA TYR A 20 1.01 -13.08 -16.92
C TYR A 20 -0.12 -12.45 -16.09
N MET A 21 -0.73 -13.20 -15.16
CA MET A 21 -1.80 -12.71 -14.28
C MET A 21 -1.26 -11.64 -13.32
N TYR A 22 -0.07 -11.89 -12.73
CA TYR A 22 0.62 -10.92 -11.88
C TYR A 22 1.00 -9.66 -12.67
N ARG A 23 1.53 -9.82 -13.89
CA ARG A 23 1.93 -8.68 -14.73
C ARG A 23 0.74 -7.81 -15.15
N ILE A 24 -0.38 -8.43 -15.57
CA ILE A 24 -1.60 -7.69 -15.92
C ILE A 24 -2.19 -6.99 -14.69
N GLY A 25 -2.29 -7.69 -13.55
CA GLY A 25 -2.78 -7.10 -12.30
C GLY A 25 -1.94 -5.93 -11.83
N SER A 26 -0.62 -6.07 -11.86
CA SER A 26 0.34 -4.99 -11.52
C SER A 26 0.21 -3.80 -12.47
N PHE A 27 0.02 -4.05 -13.76
CA PHE A 27 -0.27 -2.99 -14.73
C PHE A 27 -1.57 -2.24 -14.40
N VAL A 28 -2.63 -2.97 -14.03
CA VAL A 28 -3.92 -2.37 -13.63
C VAL A 28 -3.76 -1.48 -12.41
N VAL A 29 -3.09 -1.95 -11.36
CA VAL A 29 -2.83 -1.15 -10.14
C VAL A 29 -2.06 0.12 -10.47
N LYS A 30 -0.96 -0.02 -11.22
CA LYS A 30 -0.10 1.11 -11.61
C LYS A 30 -0.81 2.15 -12.48
N ASN A 31 -1.77 1.73 -13.29
CA ASN A 31 -2.48 2.60 -14.23
C ASN A 31 -3.95 2.82 -13.85
N TYR A 32 -4.31 2.61 -12.58
CA TYR A 32 -5.70 2.60 -12.10
C TYR A 32 -6.51 3.79 -12.62
N HIS A 33 -5.97 5.01 -12.54
CA HIS A 33 -6.66 6.23 -12.97
C HIS A 33 -6.72 6.41 -14.49
N GLN A 34 -5.87 5.72 -15.24
CA GLN A 34 -5.77 5.86 -16.70
C GLN A 34 -6.54 4.77 -17.46
N ILE A 35 -6.84 3.64 -16.81
CA ILE A 35 -7.50 2.49 -17.43
C ILE A 35 -8.84 2.88 -18.04
N CYS A 36 -9.58 3.78 -17.40
CA CYS A 36 -10.83 4.31 -17.94
C CYS A 36 -10.70 5.03 -19.29
N CYS A 37 -9.48 5.42 -19.68
CA CYS A 37 -9.19 6.08 -20.96
C CYS A 37 -8.65 5.11 -22.04
N TYR A 38 -8.58 3.80 -21.75
CA TYR A 38 -8.05 2.82 -22.67
C TYR A 38 -9.20 2.05 -23.34
N ASP A 39 -9.10 1.87 -24.65
CA ASP A 39 -9.83 0.81 -25.33
C ASP A 39 -9.12 -0.53 -25.16
N PHE A 40 -9.75 -1.64 -25.57
CA PHE A 40 -9.19 -2.96 -25.38
C PHE A 40 -7.84 -3.15 -26.08
N SER A 41 -7.68 -2.61 -27.29
CA SER A 41 -6.43 -2.70 -28.04
C SER A 41 -5.29 -1.97 -27.33
N LYS A 42 -5.58 -0.77 -26.81
CA LYS A 42 -4.62 0.03 -26.03
C LYS A 42 -4.28 -0.64 -24.70
N PHE A 43 -5.27 -1.25 -24.03
CA PHE A 43 -5.04 -2.02 -22.81
C PHE A 43 -4.06 -3.16 -23.08
N ILE A 44 -4.29 -4.02 -24.06
CA ILE A 44 -3.41 -5.13 -24.45
C ILE A 44 -2.00 -4.63 -24.76
N ALA A 45 -1.89 -3.59 -25.60
CA ALA A 45 -0.60 -3.05 -26.01
C ALA A 45 0.20 -2.50 -24.81
N LYS A 46 -0.46 -1.81 -23.90
CA LYS A 46 0.17 -1.21 -22.71
C LYS A 46 0.49 -2.22 -21.60
N ALA A 47 -0.38 -3.23 -21.43
CA ALA A 47 -0.16 -4.32 -20.49
C ALA A 47 0.86 -5.35 -21.01
N HIS A 48 1.30 -5.23 -22.25
CA HIS A 48 2.20 -6.20 -22.91
C HIS A 48 1.70 -7.64 -22.80
N CYS A 49 0.41 -7.87 -23.02
CA CYS A 49 -0.23 -9.18 -22.95
C CYS A 49 -0.94 -9.53 -24.25
N THR A 50 -1.29 -10.79 -24.41
CA THR A 50 -2.16 -11.25 -25.51
C THR A 50 -3.64 -11.00 -25.17
N GLN A 51 -4.50 -11.04 -26.18
CA GLN A 51 -5.94 -10.97 -25.99
C GLN A 51 -6.45 -12.12 -25.11
N GLU A 52 -5.92 -13.32 -25.30
CA GLU A 52 -6.29 -14.50 -24.52
C GLU A 52 -5.91 -14.38 -23.05
N GLU A 53 -4.71 -13.86 -22.77
CA GLU A 53 -4.24 -13.60 -21.41
C GLU A 53 -5.11 -12.54 -20.71
N ALA A 54 -5.46 -11.45 -21.42
CA ALA A 54 -6.34 -10.41 -20.87
C ALA A 54 -7.74 -10.96 -20.55
N LEU A 55 -8.36 -11.71 -21.46
CA LEU A 55 -9.66 -12.33 -21.24
C LEU A 55 -9.64 -13.36 -20.11
N SER A 56 -8.55 -14.13 -19.99
CA SER A 56 -8.34 -15.06 -18.88
C SER A 56 -8.24 -14.32 -17.55
N PHE A 57 -7.53 -13.18 -17.52
CA PHE A 57 -7.44 -12.33 -16.32
C PHE A 57 -8.82 -11.80 -15.90
N PHE A 58 -9.62 -11.27 -16.83
CA PHE A 58 -10.97 -10.79 -16.52
C PHE A 58 -11.87 -11.91 -16.01
N LYS A 59 -11.80 -13.09 -16.63
CA LYS A 59 -12.54 -14.27 -16.19
C LYS A 59 -12.15 -14.69 -14.76
N HIS A 60 -10.89 -14.62 -14.42
CA HIS A 60 -10.42 -14.89 -13.05
C HIS A 60 -11.00 -13.91 -12.03
N LEU A 61 -11.24 -12.66 -12.45
CA LEU A 61 -11.94 -11.66 -11.65
C LEU A 61 -13.48 -11.83 -11.66
N GLY A 62 -14.02 -12.84 -12.38
CA GLY A 62 -15.45 -13.10 -12.51
C GLY A 62 -16.15 -12.20 -13.53
N LEU A 63 -15.40 -11.66 -14.49
CA LEU A 63 -15.88 -10.79 -15.55
C LEU A 63 -15.78 -11.50 -16.92
N HIS A 64 -16.66 -11.18 -17.86
CA HIS A 64 -16.77 -11.91 -19.12
C HIS A 64 -16.17 -11.18 -20.32
N SER A 65 -15.95 -9.86 -20.20
CA SER A 65 -15.40 -9.04 -21.30
C SER A 65 -14.58 -7.87 -20.77
N TYR A 66 -13.88 -7.19 -21.69
CA TYR A 66 -13.20 -5.93 -21.39
C TYR A 66 -14.18 -4.80 -21.04
N GLU A 67 -15.31 -4.74 -21.71
CA GLU A 67 -16.35 -3.75 -21.47
C GLU A 67 -16.87 -3.86 -20.03
N GLU A 68 -17.17 -5.08 -19.58
CA GLU A 68 -17.59 -5.33 -18.20
C GLU A 68 -16.50 -4.95 -17.19
N PHE A 69 -15.24 -5.29 -17.47
CA PHE A 69 -14.10 -4.88 -16.65
C PHE A 69 -13.98 -3.35 -16.57
N HIS A 70 -14.08 -2.67 -17.70
CA HIS A 70 -13.95 -1.22 -17.80
C HIS A 70 -15.10 -0.50 -17.06
N GLU A 71 -16.35 -0.94 -17.24
CA GLU A 71 -17.51 -0.42 -16.55
C GLU A 71 -17.38 -0.62 -15.03
N GLN A 72 -16.98 -1.82 -14.59
CA GLN A 72 -16.82 -2.13 -13.18
C GLN A 72 -15.70 -1.29 -12.53
N MET A 73 -14.57 -1.09 -13.22
CA MET A 73 -13.49 -0.22 -12.73
C MET A 73 -13.94 1.22 -12.53
N ASN A 74 -14.73 1.77 -13.45
CA ASN A 74 -15.27 3.13 -13.33
C ASN A 74 -16.26 3.26 -12.16
N LEU A 75 -17.17 2.29 -12.03
CA LEU A 75 -18.15 2.25 -10.95
C LEU A 75 -17.47 2.13 -9.58
N ASP A 76 -16.51 1.22 -9.46
CA ASP A 76 -15.79 0.98 -8.22
C ASP A 76 -14.98 2.19 -7.75
N LYS A 77 -14.37 2.92 -8.68
CA LYS A 77 -13.64 4.15 -8.38
C LYS A 77 -14.55 5.18 -7.71
N GLN A 78 -15.74 5.42 -8.28
CA GLN A 78 -16.69 6.37 -7.72
C GLN A 78 -17.21 5.91 -6.35
N LEU A 79 -17.62 4.65 -6.26
CA LEU A 79 -18.11 4.07 -5.01
C LEU A 79 -17.05 4.13 -3.89
N ARG A 80 -15.76 3.89 -4.23
CA ARG A 80 -14.71 3.95 -3.21
C ARG A 80 -14.43 5.37 -2.75
N LEU A 81 -14.43 6.34 -3.64
CA LEU A 81 -14.31 7.75 -3.25
C LEU A 81 -15.43 8.17 -2.30
N ASP A 82 -16.67 7.79 -2.59
CA ASP A 82 -17.82 8.10 -1.73
C ASP A 82 -17.70 7.40 -0.35
N GLN A 83 -17.21 6.14 -0.34
CA GLN A 83 -16.93 5.42 0.91
C GLN A 83 -15.82 6.07 1.74
N ILE A 84 -14.73 6.51 1.10
CA ILE A 84 -13.65 7.22 1.78
C ILE A 84 -14.20 8.50 2.43
N LYS A 85 -14.91 9.33 1.68
CA LYS A 85 -15.55 10.55 2.19
C LYS A 85 -16.45 10.26 3.39
N ALA A 86 -17.35 9.30 3.26
CA ALA A 86 -18.28 8.94 4.33
C ALA A 86 -17.58 8.44 5.61
N ARG A 87 -16.52 7.66 5.47
CA ARG A 87 -15.74 7.15 6.61
C ARG A 87 -14.97 8.27 7.32
N MET A 88 -14.31 9.14 6.55
CA MET A 88 -13.44 10.18 7.11
C MET A 88 -14.24 11.26 7.85
N LEU A 89 -15.43 11.64 7.37
CA LEU A 89 -16.29 12.64 8.02
C LEU A 89 -16.77 12.25 9.43
N HIS A 90 -16.77 10.97 9.78
CA HIS A 90 -17.28 10.45 11.06
C HIS A 90 -16.20 9.89 11.98
N THR A 91 -14.93 10.04 11.60
CA THR A 91 -13.83 9.45 12.36
C THR A 91 -13.09 10.52 13.18
N HIS A 92 -13.03 10.31 14.49
CA HIS A 92 -12.31 11.19 15.41
C HIS A 92 -10.90 10.67 15.68
N VAL A 93 -9.89 11.38 15.22
CA VAL A 93 -8.46 11.06 15.39
C VAL A 93 -8.09 10.81 16.85
N ASP A 94 -8.60 11.61 17.79
CA ASP A 94 -8.34 11.47 19.23
C ASP A 94 -8.76 10.11 19.79
N LYS A 95 -9.83 9.53 19.24
CA LYS A 95 -10.29 8.19 19.63
C LYS A 95 -9.30 7.13 19.20
N PHE A 96 -8.75 7.22 17.99
CA PHE A 96 -7.69 6.32 17.51
C PHE A 96 -6.44 6.43 18.39
N LEU A 97 -5.97 7.64 18.62
CA LEU A 97 -4.80 7.89 19.45
C LEU A 97 -4.93 7.38 20.89
N SER A 98 -6.16 7.31 21.43
CA SER A 98 -6.40 6.79 22.77
C SER A 98 -6.21 5.27 22.90
N HIS A 99 -6.24 4.53 21.81
CA HIS A 99 -6.10 3.06 21.77
C HIS A 99 -4.73 2.61 21.26
N LEU A 100 -3.91 3.55 20.76
CA LEU A 100 -2.56 3.24 20.32
C LEU A 100 -1.60 3.10 21.48
N ASN A 101 -0.82 2.02 21.46
CA ASN A 101 0.23 1.77 22.45
C ASN A 101 1.55 2.39 21.96
N ILE A 102 1.73 3.68 22.23
CA ILE A 102 2.85 4.50 21.76
C ILE A 102 3.67 5.04 22.93
N LYS A 103 4.96 5.28 22.68
CA LYS A 103 5.91 5.80 23.70
C LYS A 103 5.86 7.31 23.83
N PHE A 104 5.57 8.00 22.74
CA PHE A 104 5.61 9.47 22.65
C PHE A 104 4.29 10.11 23.07
N SER A 105 4.28 11.43 23.24
CA SER A 105 3.02 12.15 23.38
C SER A 105 2.14 11.95 22.14
N LYS A 106 0.83 12.08 22.30
CA LYS A 106 -0.11 11.96 21.18
C LYS A 106 0.20 12.97 20.08
N GLU A 107 0.60 14.16 20.46
CA GLU A 107 0.96 15.25 19.55
C GLU A 107 2.22 14.93 18.75
N GLU A 108 3.31 14.49 19.39
CA GLU A 108 4.54 14.08 18.70
C GLU A 108 4.30 12.91 17.74
N PHE A 109 3.47 11.95 18.18
CA PHE A 109 3.12 10.81 17.33
C PHE A 109 2.32 11.26 16.09
N LEU A 110 1.33 12.13 16.29
CA LEU A 110 0.51 12.65 15.20
C LEU A 110 1.35 13.48 14.21
N ASN A 111 2.27 14.30 14.71
CA ASN A 111 3.21 15.04 13.87
C ASN A 111 4.07 14.10 13.00
N THR A 112 4.56 13.00 13.57
CA THR A 112 5.30 11.98 12.81
C THR A 112 4.42 11.34 11.72
N ILE A 113 3.17 11.03 12.02
CA ILE A 113 2.21 10.51 11.02
C ILE A 113 1.96 11.53 9.92
N ASP A 114 1.80 12.81 10.27
CA ASP A 114 1.59 13.91 9.32
C ASP A 114 2.79 14.12 8.40
N GLU A 115 4.02 14.04 8.92
CA GLU A 115 5.26 14.10 8.11
C GLU A 115 5.37 12.90 7.16
N ILE A 116 4.99 11.70 7.61
CA ILE A 116 4.92 10.51 6.74
C ILE A 116 3.86 10.71 5.64
N CYS A 117 2.71 11.29 5.97
CA CYS A 117 1.67 11.60 4.99
C CYS A 117 2.15 12.64 3.95
N ASP A 118 2.89 13.68 4.39
CA ASP A 118 3.52 14.64 3.49
C ASP A 118 4.51 13.97 2.54
N LEU A 119 5.35 13.10 3.07
CA LEU A 119 6.30 12.33 2.28
C LEU A 119 5.58 11.46 1.24
N ILE A 120 4.55 10.71 1.65
CA ILE A 120 3.73 9.90 0.74
C ILE A 120 3.08 10.79 -0.33
N PHE A 121 2.59 11.98 0.02
CA PHE A 121 1.97 12.87 -0.94
C PHE A 121 2.96 13.40 -1.98
N GLN A 122 4.17 13.76 -1.56
CA GLN A 122 5.22 14.29 -2.44
C GLN A 122 5.82 13.22 -3.35
N LYS A 123 5.90 11.98 -2.90
CA LYS A 123 6.52 10.88 -3.63
C LYS A 123 5.52 10.15 -4.52
N LYS A 124 6.02 9.40 -5.48
CA LYS A 124 5.20 8.76 -6.52
C LYS A 124 4.62 7.43 -6.07
N ARG A 125 5.43 6.62 -5.37
CA ARG A 125 5.09 5.22 -5.07
C ARG A 125 5.31 4.88 -3.60
N VAL A 126 4.40 4.10 -3.04
CA VAL A 126 4.55 3.45 -1.73
C VAL A 126 4.78 1.97 -1.94
N VAL A 127 5.84 1.43 -1.33
CA VAL A 127 6.19 0.01 -1.40
C VAL A 127 6.05 -0.58 0.00
N ILE A 128 5.08 -1.49 0.17
CA ILE A 128 4.84 -2.15 1.45
C ILE A 128 5.72 -3.39 1.55
N VAL A 129 6.44 -3.52 2.65
CA VAL A 129 7.30 -4.66 2.95
C VAL A 129 6.88 -5.24 4.29
N GLY A 130 6.18 -6.35 4.24
CA GLY A 130 5.68 -7.05 5.42
C GLY A 130 5.78 -8.56 5.25
N ALA A 131 5.31 -9.30 6.25
CA ALA A 131 5.18 -10.74 6.18
C ALA A 131 3.86 -11.17 6.82
N LEU A 132 3.13 -12.07 6.17
CA LEU A 132 1.88 -12.64 6.66
C LEU A 132 0.81 -11.56 6.97
N TYR A 133 0.44 -11.44 8.24
CA TYR A 133 -0.65 -10.59 8.72
C TYR A 133 -0.49 -9.10 8.36
N PRO A 134 0.67 -8.48 8.56
CA PRO A 134 0.86 -7.06 8.20
C PRO A 134 0.57 -6.74 6.74
N SER A 135 0.96 -7.61 5.81
CA SER A 135 0.64 -7.42 4.40
C SER A 135 -0.86 -7.52 4.12
N SER A 136 -1.53 -8.50 4.73
CA SER A 136 -2.96 -8.73 4.51
C SER A 136 -3.83 -7.58 4.99
N ILE A 137 -3.49 -6.95 6.13
CA ILE A 137 -4.22 -5.80 6.66
C ILE A 137 -3.97 -4.50 5.89
N ALA A 138 -2.89 -4.44 5.12
CA ALA A 138 -2.55 -3.26 4.33
C ALA A 138 -3.42 -3.09 3.07
N VAL A 139 -4.23 -4.08 2.67
CA VAL A 139 -5.06 -4.01 1.45
C VAL A 139 -6.02 -2.82 1.45
N ASP A 140 -6.64 -2.51 2.57
CA ASP A 140 -7.54 -1.35 2.68
C ASP A 140 -6.77 -0.03 2.54
N PHE A 141 -5.59 0.06 3.17
CA PHE A 141 -4.68 1.20 3.01
C PHE A 141 -4.23 1.36 1.55
N GLN A 142 -3.81 0.26 0.90
CA GLN A 142 -3.46 0.27 -0.53
C GLN A 142 -4.64 0.75 -1.39
N THR A 143 -5.83 0.19 -1.16
CA THR A 143 -7.04 0.52 -1.93
C THR A 143 -7.37 2.01 -1.85
N ASP A 144 -7.31 2.59 -0.65
CA ASP A 144 -7.64 4.00 -0.44
C ASP A 144 -6.60 4.91 -1.09
N LEU A 145 -5.32 4.68 -0.86
CA LEU A 145 -4.27 5.50 -1.46
C LEU A 145 -4.24 5.38 -2.99
N ILE A 146 -4.48 4.18 -3.56
CA ILE A 146 -4.59 4.01 -5.01
C ILE A 146 -5.79 4.80 -5.54
N THR A 147 -6.94 4.75 -4.86
CA THR A 147 -8.13 5.52 -5.24
C THR A 147 -7.87 7.03 -5.17
N LEU A 148 -7.03 7.46 -4.24
CA LEU A 148 -6.57 8.84 -4.07
C LEU A 148 -5.36 9.20 -4.97
N GLY A 149 -4.98 8.36 -5.92
CA GLY A 149 -3.99 8.71 -6.97
C GLY A 149 -2.56 8.28 -6.70
N LYS A 150 -2.29 7.50 -5.65
CA LYS A 150 -0.95 6.97 -5.38
C LYS A 150 -0.76 5.57 -5.97
N GLU A 151 0.45 5.27 -6.44
CA GLU A 151 0.86 3.90 -6.72
C GLU A 151 1.24 3.24 -5.40
N VAL A 152 0.54 2.18 -4.98
CA VAL A 152 0.84 1.43 -3.76
C VAL A 152 0.94 -0.04 -4.07
N ILE A 153 2.11 -0.63 -3.86
CA ILE A 153 2.39 -2.03 -4.18
C ILE A 153 2.99 -2.76 -2.97
N GLU A 154 2.87 -4.08 -2.94
CA GLU A 154 3.63 -4.92 -2.04
C GLU A 154 4.94 -5.36 -2.70
N TYR A 155 6.04 -5.39 -1.94
CA TYR A 155 7.32 -5.89 -2.41
C TYR A 155 7.32 -7.41 -2.48
N HIS A 156 7.64 -7.93 -3.66
CA HIS A 156 7.77 -9.37 -3.88
C HIS A 156 9.24 -9.77 -4.13
N HIS A 157 9.74 -10.67 -3.30
CA HIS A 157 11.11 -11.14 -3.39
C HIS A 157 11.42 -11.93 -4.69
N PHE A 158 10.42 -12.41 -5.41
CA PHE A 158 10.61 -13.07 -6.69
C PHE A 158 10.85 -12.07 -7.83
N ASP A 159 10.39 -10.82 -7.72
CA ASP A 159 10.65 -9.80 -8.74
C ASP A 159 12.11 -9.31 -8.65
N LYS A 160 12.95 -9.89 -9.50
CA LYS A 160 14.37 -9.55 -9.58
C LYS A 160 14.63 -8.27 -10.37
N SER A 161 13.66 -7.83 -11.16
CA SER A 161 13.73 -6.63 -11.98
C SER A 161 13.36 -5.37 -11.21
N PHE A 162 12.71 -5.51 -10.06
CA PHE A 162 12.28 -4.41 -9.23
C PHE A 162 13.48 -3.57 -8.74
N GLN A 163 13.38 -2.26 -8.92
CA GLN A 163 14.36 -1.29 -8.45
C GLN A 163 13.65 -0.19 -7.65
N PHE A 164 14.25 0.17 -6.53
CA PHE A 164 13.85 1.33 -5.76
C PHE A 164 14.49 2.59 -6.34
N ASN A 165 13.90 3.74 -6.07
CA ASN A 165 14.41 5.05 -6.48
C ASN A 165 13.97 6.15 -5.49
N GLU A 166 14.40 7.39 -5.73
CA GLU A 166 14.14 8.57 -4.90
C GLU A 166 12.65 8.97 -4.79
N ASP A 167 11.80 8.43 -5.68
CA ASP A 167 10.34 8.66 -5.66
C ASP A 167 9.58 7.60 -4.85
N ASP A 168 10.28 6.70 -4.18
CA ASP A 168 9.68 5.63 -3.39
C ASP A 168 9.66 5.94 -1.90
N VAL A 169 8.55 5.58 -1.26
CA VAL A 169 8.42 5.46 0.20
C VAL A 169 8.25 3.98 0.54
N VAL A 170 9.22 3.41 1.21
CA VAL A 170 9.22 1.99 1.59
C VAL A 170 8.71 1.85 3.01
N LEU A 171 7.54 1.25 3.17
CA LEU A 171 6.90 1.03 4.47
C LEU A 171 7.20 -0.38 4.95
N PHE A 172 8.21 -0.52 5.82
CA PHE A 172 8.50 -1.78 6.52
C PHE A 172 7.55 -1.96 7.70
N ILE A 173 6.84 -3.09 7.73
CA ILE A 173 5.92 -3.46 8.80
C ILE A 173 6.40 -4.77 9.44
N THR A 174 6.98 -4.70 10.64
CA THR A 174 7.60 -5.86 11.26
C THR A 174 7.67 -5.77 12.79
N ALA A 175 6.97 -6.64 13.51
CA ALA A 175 7.00 -6.66 14.97
C ALA A 175 8.41 -6.92 15.51
N THR A 176 9.07 -7.96 14.98
CA THR A 176 10.36 -8.47 15.49
C THR A 176 11.59 -7.94 14.76
N GLY A 177 11.41 -7.25 13.62
CA GLY A 177 12.49 -6.83 12.73
C GLY A 177 12.95 -7.88 11.71
N ARG A 178 12.43 -9.11 11.79
CA ARG A 178 12.86 -10.20 10.89
C ARG A 178 12.67 -9.89 9.41
N THR A 179 11.64 -9.15 9.06
CA THR A 179 11.39 -8.76 7.66
C THR A 179 12.55 -7.92 7.11
N MET A 180 13.12 -7.01 7.90
CA MET A 180 14.32 -6.27 7.51
C MET A 180 15.52 -7.22 7.41
N GLU A 181 15.74 -8.08 8.39
CA GLU A 181 16.85 -9.03 8.42
C GLU A 181 16.91 -9.91 7.16
N TYR A 182 15.76 -10.42 6.71
CA TYR A 182 15.71 -11.30 5.54
C TYR A 182 15.78 -10.56 4.20
N ASN A 183 15.25 -9.34 4.12
CA ASN A 183 15.08 -8.65 2.85
C ASN A 183 16.11 -7.54 2.61
N ALA A 184 16.62 -6.87 3.64
CA ALA A 184 17.44 -5.66 3.50
C ALA A 184 18.66 -5.85 2.58
N LYS A 185 19.42 -6.94 2.74
CA LYS A 185 20.60 -7.23 1.87
C LYS A 185 20.25 -7.30 0.39
N LYS A 186 19.10 -7.88 0.06
CA LYS A 186 18.64 -7.98 -1.32
C LYS A 186 18.15 -6.64 -1.82
N MET A 187 17.36 -5.97 -1.01
CA MET A 187 16.75 -4.67 -1.36
C MET A 187 17.81 -3.57 -1.51
N VAL A 188 18.89 -3.60 -0.74
CA VAL A 188 20.06 -2.70 -0.94
C VAL A 188 20.68 -2.89 -2.32
N LYS A 189 20.76 -4.13 -2.83
CA LYS A 189 21.21 -4.40 -4.21
C LYS A 189 20.21 -3.96 -5.28
N GLN A 190 18.99 -3.66 -4.88
CA GLN A 190 17.92 -3.10 -5.70
C GLN A 190 17.72 -1.59 -5.45
N ASN A 191 18.77 -0.91 -4.96
CA ASN A 191 18.82 0.54 -4.71
C ASN A 191 17.91 1.03 -3.56
N LEU A 192 17.62 0.21 -2.55
CA LEU A 192 16.82 0.62 -1.40
C LEU A 192 17.34 1.90 -0.73
N CYS A 193 18.66 2.12 -0.76
CA CYS A 193 19.28 3.32 -0.15
C CYS A 193 18.90 4.63 -0.87
N ASP A 194 18.32 4.58 -2.05
CA ASP A 194 17.83 5.74 -2.77
C ASP A 194 16.39 6.12 -2.37
N ALA A 195 15.67 5.18 -1.73
CA ALA A 195 14.28 5.36 -1.30
C ALA A 195 14.20 5.90 0.13
N TYR A 196 13.07 6.51 0.47
CA TYR A 196 12.73 6.86 1.86
C TYR A 196 12.16 5.65 2.60
N VAL A 197 12.65 5.41 3.80
CA VAL A 197 12.28 4.23 4.59
C VAL A 197 11.49 4.64 5.83
N VAL A 198 10.28 4.11 5.96
CA VAL A 198 9.42 4.20 7.14
C VAL A 198 9.37 2.84 7.80
N LEU A 199 9.73 2.76 9.06
CA LEU A 199 9.74 1.51 9.83
C LEU A 199 8.65 1.51 10.91
N VAL A 200 7.66 0.62 10.78
CA VAL A 200 6.66 0.33 11.82
C VAL A 200 7.09 -0.93 12.55
N THR A 201 7.48 -0.81 13.83
CA THR A 201 8.08 -1.93 14.57
C THR A 201 7.87 -1.85 16.09
N GLN A 202 7.93 -3.00 16.75
CA GLN A 202 8.14 -3.09 18.21
C GLN A 202 9.63 -3.22 18.58
N ASN A 203 10.50 -3.56 17.63
CA ASN A 203 11.91 -3.87 17.89
C ASN A 203 12.85 -2.76 17.43
N MET A 204 13.23 -1.90 18.36
CA MET A 204 14.14 -0.78 18.09
C MET A 204 15.60 -1.20 17.79
N LYS A 205 15.93 -2.49 17.87
CA LYS A 205 17.26 -3.00 17.48
C LYS A 205 17.54 -2.79 15.99
N TYR A 206 16.51 -2.66 15.16
CA TYR A 206 16.61 -2.56 13.71
C TYR A 206 16.57 -1.12 13.17
N ILE A 207 16.79 -0.12 14.02
CA ILE A 207 16.93 1.29 13.61
C ILE A 207 18.08 1.49 12.63
N GLN A 208 19.13 0.69 12.74
CA GLN A 208 20.24 0.64 11.79
C GLN A 208 20.54 -0.82 11.47
N PHE A 209 20.30 -1.23 10.24
CA PHE A 209 20.54 -2.59 9.80
C PHE A 209 21.07 -2.62 8.35
N GLU A 210 22.23 -3.25 8.13
CA GLU A 210 22.80 -3.50 6.80
C GLU A 210 22.85 -2.26 5.87
N ASN A 211 23.22 -1.09 6.40
CA ASN A 211 23.22 0.20 5.71
C ASN A 211 21.82 0.79 5.40
N VAL A 212 20.77 0.22 5.94
CA VAL A 212 19.42 0.80 5.89
C VAL A 212 19.18 1.58 7.18
N CYS A 213 18.97 2.88 7.06
CA CYS A 213 18.59 3.76 8.16
C CYS A 213 17.19 4.29 7.86
N PRO A 214 16.17 3.94 8.64
CA PRO A 214 14.84 4.50 8.44
C PRO A 214 14.83 6.02 8.63
N ASP A 215 14.18 6.73 7.71
CA ASP A 215 13.93 8.16 7.82
C ASP A 215 12.88 8.46 8.89
N TYR A 216 11.89 7.58 9.03
CA TYR A 216 10.86 7.64 10.06
C TYR A 216 10.69 6.30 10.77
N ILE A 217 10.46 6.38 12.09
CA ILE A 217 10.20 5.20 12.92
C ILE A 217 8.89 5.37 13.67
N VAL A 218 7.94 4.49 13.39
CA VAL A 218 6.69 4.35 14.12
C VAL A 218 6.85 3.22 15.12
N HIS A 219 7.27 3.58 16.33
CA HIS A 219 7.50 2.61 17.40
C HIS A 219 6.21 2.26 18.12
N VAL A 220 5.79 1.00 17.98
CA VAL A 220 4.67 0.39 18.69
C VAL A 220 5.20 -0.29 19.95
N LEU A 221 4.68 0.07 21.12
CA LEU A 221 5.07 -0.60 22.37
C LEU A 221 4.44 -1.99 22.43
N GLY A 222 5.19 -2.97 22.95
CA GLY A 222 4.72 -4.34 23.12
C GLY A 222 5.86 -5.32 23.35
N THR A 223 5.50 -6.58 23.53
CA THR A 223 6.41 -7.68 23.87
C THR A 223 6.70 -8.61 22.70
N PHE A 224 6.73 -8.07 21.48
CA PHE A 224 6.86 -8.85 20.24
C PHE A 224 5.68 -9.83 20.01
N ASP A 225 4.52 -9.49 20.56
CA ASP A 225 3.27 -10.20 20.33
C ASP A 225 2.71 -9.83 18.94
N GLY A 226 2.72 -10.80 18.04
CA GLY A 226 2.26 -10.62 16.67
C GLY A 226 0.77 -10.27 16.56
N LEU A 227 -0.07 -10.67 17.52
CA LEU A 227 -1.50 -10.34 17.52
C LEU A 227 -1.71 -8.87 17.90
N GLU A 228 -1.17 -8.43 19.01
CA GLU A 228 -1.27 -7.03 19.44
C GLU A 228 -0.66 -6.09 18.39
N PHE A 229 0.52 -6.43 17.89
CA PHE A 229 1.18 -5.67 16.83
C PHE A 229 0.30 -5.50 15.59
N SER A 230 -0.42 -6.54 15.19
CA SER A 230 -1.31 -6.49 14.01
C SER A 230 -2.47 -5.51 14.22
N TYR A 231 -3.10 -5.50 15.39
CA TYR A 231 -4.16 -4.53 15.72
C TYR A 231 -3.62 -3.10 15.74
N GLN A 232 -2.47 -2.88 16.39
CA GLN A 232 -1.83 -1.58 16.44
C GLN A 232 -1.43 -1.09 15.04
N THR A 233 -0.87 -1.96 14.21
CA THR A 233 -0.50 -1.64 12.82
C THR A 233 -1.73 -1.26 11.98
N MET A 234 -2.83 -1.99 12.12
CA MET A 234 -4.07 -1.66 11.43
C MET A 234 -4.57 -0.26 11.82
N MET A 235 -4.54 0.08 13.12
CA MET A 235 -4.91 1.41 13.60
C MET A 235 -3.97 2.51 13.09
N ILE A 236 -2.67 2.24 12.99
CA ILE A 236 -1.68 3.17 12.42
C ILE A 236 -1.96 3.41 10.92
N LEU A 237 -2.21 2.35 10.16
CA LEU A 237 -2.56 2.48 8.74
C LEU A 237 -3.88 3.24 8.54
N ASP A 238 -4.87 3.00 9.41
CA ASP A 238 -6.13 3.74 9.40
C ASP A 238 -5.92 5.21 9.74
N LEU A 239 -5.09 5.50 10.74
CA LEU A 239 -4.74 6.89 11.09
C LEU A 239 -4.01 7.59 9.94
N MET A 240 -3.06 6.92 9.27
CA MET A 240 -2.41 7.46 8.07
C MET A 240 -3.41 7.77 6.95
N ARG A 241 -4.40 6.89 6.70
CA ARG A 241 -5.45 7.13 5.69
C ARG A 241 -6.30 8.36 6.03
N ILE A 242 -6.71 8.48 7.29
CA ILE A 242 -7.50 9.60 7.78
C ILE A 242 -6.72 10.90 7.61
N ARG A 243 -5.49 10.97 8.14
CA ARG A 243 -4.65 12.17 8.08
C ARG A 243 -4.28 12.54 6.64
N TYR A 244 -3.99 11.55 5.80
CA TYR A 244 -3.73 11.76 4.38
C TYR A 244 -4.94 12.37 3.66
N TYR A 245 -6.15 11.86 3.93
CA TYR A 245 -7.37 12.41 3.36
C TYR A 245 -7.67 13.81 3.88
N GLU A 246 -7.65 14.03 5.19
CA GLU A 246 -7.89 15.32 5.82
C GLU A 246 -6.94 16.40 5.29
N LYS A 247 -5.69 16.06 5.10
CA LYS A 247 -4.64 17.01 4.74
C LYS A 247 -4.64 17.41 3.25
N PHE A 248 -5.02 16.49 2.37
CA PHE A 248 -4.84 16.70 0.93
C PHE A 248 -6.13 16.63 0.10
N TYR A 249 -7.22 16.16 0.68
CA TYR A 249 -8.48 15.95 -0.05
C TYR A 249 -9.71 16.49 0.65
N LEU A 250 -9.62 16.90 1.91
CA LEU A 250 -10.67 17.63 2.56
C LEU A 250 -10.55 19.10 2.11
N GLU A 251 -11.50 19.57 1.30
CA GLU A 251 -11.60 20.98 0.95
C GLU A 251 -11.93 21.75 2.24
N GLU A 252 -11.14 22.78 2.57
CA GLU A 252 -11.53 23.73 3.61
C GLU A 252 -12.79 24.46 3.12
N GLU A 253 -13.95 24.24 3.78
CA GLU A 253 -15.17 24.99 3.56
C GLU A 253 -15.05 26.44 4.04
#